data_4cad1edf3d6aa8c80a9de839a3c02988
#
_entry.id   4cad1edf3d6aa8c80a9de839a3c02988
#
_cell.length_a   1.000
_cell.length_b   1.000
_cell.length_c   1.000
_cell.angle_alpha   90.00
_cell.angle_beta   90.00
_cell.angle_gamma   90.00
#
_symmetry.space_group_name_H-M   'P 1'
#
loop_
_entity.id
_entity.type
_entity.pdbx_description
1 polymer ?
#
loop_
_entity_poly.entity_id
_entity_poly.type
_entity_poly.pdbx_seq_one_letter_code
_entity_poly.pdbx_strand_id
1 'polypeptide(L)'
;MKNKINLSILCAILILSACSKDNIVRVTDAYVNATMETEPVTGRDDVADDPCVWVHPTNPSLSLIIGTDKDENYPGLRVYNMDGDQVFTTSNEKANNVDIRYGMKVGSNAYDIVTTGLRVSNTLGVYRVDGNSKSLISIAAREISLGI
;
A
#
# COMPACT_ATOMS: atom_id res chain seq x y z
N MET A 1 -26.69 -63.74 18.35
CA MET A 1 -25.43 -63.37 17.73
C MET A 1 -25.32 -61.83 17.74
N LYS A 2 -24.43 -61.25 18.55
CA LYS A 2 -24.25 -59.78 18.59
C LYS A 2 -23.21 -59.39 17.54
N ASN A 3 -23.63 -58.69 16.49
CA ASN A 3 -22.72 -58.14 15.51
C ASN A 3 -21.85 -57.03 16.14
N LYS A 4 -20.59 -57.34 16.38
CA LYS A 4 -19.59 -56.33 16.70
C LYS A 4 -19.19 -55.62 15.41
N ILE A 5 -19.78 -54.45 15.14
CA ILE A 5 -19.30 -53.58 14.09
C ILE A 5 -17.90 -53.10 14.54
N ASN A 6 -16.87 -53.42 13.75
CA ASN A 6 -15.51 -53.03 14.08
C ASN A 6 -15.39 -51.51 14.10
N LEU A 7 -15.10 -50.95 15.26
CA LEU A 7 -14.90 -49.51 15.50
C LEU A 7 -13.84 -48.87 14.55
N SER A 8 -12.90 -49.70 14.08
CA SER A 8 -11.87 -49.29 13.12
C SER A 8 -12.44 -48.93 11.72
N ILE A 9 -13.55 -49.56 11.29
CA ILE A 9 -14.19 -49.24 10.01
C ILE A 9 -14.98 -47.94 10.11
N LEU A 10 -15.56 -47.64 11.26
CA LEU A 10 -16.28 -46.40 11.50
C LEU A 10 -15.33 -45.18 11.52
N CYS A 11 -14.12 -45.30 12.09
CA CYS A 11 -13.10 -44.26 12.05
C CYS A 11 -12.58 -43.99 10.62
N ALA A 12 -12.43 -45.00 9.78
CA ALA A 12 -11.94 -44.84 8.40
C ALA A 12 -12.93 -44.06 7.51
N ILE A 13 -14.24 -44.17 7.75
CA ILE A 13 -15.28 -43.51 6.98
C ILE A 13 -15.36 -42.00 7.35
N LEU A 14 -15.01 -41.62 8.59
CA LEU A 14 -15.03 -40.22 9.05
C LEU A 14 -13.86 -39.38 8.49
N ILE A 15 -12.76 -40.00 8.06
CA ILE A 15 -11.58 -39.29 7.53
C ILE A 15 -11.76 -38.87 6.08
N LEU A 16 -12.67 -39.52 5.31
CA LEU A 16 -12.89 -39.25 3.89
C LEU A 16 -13.82 -38.04 3.63
N SER A 17 -14.46 -37.46 4.64
CA SER A 17 -15.37 -36.32 4.48
C SER A 17 -14.71 -34.95 4.69
N ALA A 18 -13.40 -34.88 4.93
CA ALA A 18 -12.70 -33.64 5.29
C ALA A 18 -12.06 -32.89 4.13
N CYS A 19 -12.23 -33.35 2.88
CA CYS A 19 -11.87 -32.58 1.70
C CYS A 19 -13.11 -31.93 1.08
N SER A 20 -13.55 -30.82 1.63
CA SER A 20 -14.40 -29.92 0.86
C SER A 20 -13.51 -29.32 -0.25
N LYS A 21 -13.85 -29.59 -1.50
CA LYS A 21 -13.29 -28.84 -2.63
C LYS A 21 -13.81 -27.41 -2.48
N ASP A 22 -12.97 -26.51 -1.99
CA ASP A 22 -13.22 -25.10 -2.15
C ASP A 22 -13.43 -24.85 -3.65
N ASN A 23 -14.61 -24.38 -4.03
CA ASN A 23 -14.87 -23.90 -5.36
C ASN A 23 -14.00 -22.64 -5.55
N ILE A 24 -12.76 -22.84 -5.97
CA ILE A 24 -11.91 -21.74 -6.42
C ILE A 24 -12.61 -21.15 -7.63
N VAL A 25 -13.30 -20.03 -7.41
CA VAL A 25 -13.77 -19.20 -8.52
C VAL A 25 -12.52 -18.74 -9.25
N ARG A 26 -12.19 -19.37 -10.36
CA ARG A 26 -11.15 -18.88 -11.25
C ARG A 26 -11.67 -17.56 -11.80
N VAL A 27 -11.12 -16.45 -11.32
CA VAL A 27 -11.28 -15.18 -11.99
C VAL A 27 -10.64 -15.35 -13.37
N THR A 28 -11.43 -15.27 -14.42
CA THR A 28 -10.90 -15.22 -15.78
C THR A 28 -10.06 -13.95 -15.90
N ASP A 29 -8.90 -14.06 -16.54
CA ASP A 29 -8.01 -12.95 -16.77
C ASP A 29 -8.79 -11.74 -17.28
N ALA A 30 -8.78 -10.64 -16.50
CA ALA A 30 -9.40 -9.39 -16.92
C ALA A 30 -8.32 -8.55 -17.62
N TYR A 31 -8.54 -8.23 -18.87
CA TYR A 31 -7.70 -7.28 -19.58
C TYR A 31 -8.10 -5.86 -19.18
N VAL A 32 -7.17 -5.15 -18.55
CA VAL A 32 -7.32 -3.73 -18.22
C VAL A 32 -6.30 -2.94 -19.03
N ASN A 33 -6.79 -2.04 -19.87
CA ASN A 33 -5.91 -1.10 -20.56
C ASN A 33 -5.65 0.10 -19.65
N ALA A 34 -4.40 0.55 -19.57
CA ALA A 34 -4.07 1.81 -18.94
C ALA A 34 -4.75 2.95 -19.71
N THR A 35 -5.42 3.85 -18.99
CA THR A 35 -6.10 5.01 -19.57
C THR A 35 -5.36 6.32 -19.34
N MET A 36 -4.34 6.28 -18.48
CA MET A 36 -3.55 7.43 -18.09
C MET A 36 -2.20 6.93 -17.54
N GLU A 37 -1.18 7.77 -17.62
CA GLU A 37 0.11 7.59 -16.93
C GLU A 37 0.47 8.87 -16.19
N THR A 38 1.30 8.77 -15.16
CA THR A 38 1.83 9.93 -14.44
C THR A 38 2.99 10.56 -15.21
N GLU A 39 3.27 11.85 -14.94
CA GLU A 39 4.55 12.42 -15.35
C GLU A 39 5.70 11.54 -14.87
N PRO A 40 6.72 11.31 -15.73
CA PRO A 40 7.84 10.45 -15.36
C PRO A 40 8.72 11.11 -14.29
N VAL A 41 9.34 10.30 -13.45
CA VAL A 41 10.45 10.75 -12.62
C VAL A 41 11.66 11.10 -13.50
N THR A 42 12.49 12.04 -13.05
CA THR A 42 13.64 12.53 -13.84
C THR A 42 14.84 11.60 -13.81
N GLY A 43 14.91 10.71 -12.84
CA GLY A 43 15.99 9.74 -12.69
C GLY A 43 16.01 8.68 -13.79
N ARG A 44 17.12 7.95 -13.87
CA ARG A 44 17.31 6.80 -14.75
C ARG A 44 17.38 5.53 -13.93
N ASP A 45 17.23 4.40 -14.60
CA ASP A 45 17.30 3.07 -14.00
C ASP A 45 16.14 2.82 -12.97
N ASP A 46 16.41 2.16 -11.87
CA ASP A 46 15.45 1.74 -10.85
C ASP A 46 15.19 2.83 -9.81
N VAL A 47 14.64 3.97 -10.22
CA VAL A 47 14.36 5.10 -9.31
C VAL A 47 12.91 5.16 -8.86
N ALA A 48 11.93 4.85 -9.72
CA ALA A 48 10.52 4.69 -9.37
C ALA A 48 10.27 3.24 -8.96
N ASP A 49 9.72 3.02 -7.76
CA ASP A 49 9.64 1.67 -7.21
C ASP A 49 8.21 1.30 -6.78
N ASP A 50 7.64 2.00 -5.84
CA ASP A 50 6.40 1.60 -5.19
C ASP A 50 5.37 2.75 -5.17
N PRO A 51 4.13 2.53 -5.59
CA PRO A 51 3.06 3.51 -5.50
C PRO A 51 1.96 3.11 -4.51
N CYS A 52 1.30 4.12 -3.95
CA CYS A 52 0.00 3.94 -3.31
C CYS A 52 -1.00 4.99 -3.79
N VAL A 53 -2.29 4.78 -3.53
CA VAL A 53 -3.34 5.70 -3.93
C VAL A 53 -4.13 6.14 -2.70
N TRP A 54 -4.18 7.45 -2.47
CA TRP A 54 -5.11 8.04 -1.53
C TRP A 54 -6.42 8.34 -2.25
N VAL A 55 -7.50 7.69 -1.82
CA VAL A 55 -8.84 7.91 -2.37
C VAL A 55 -9.50 9.03 -1.58
N HIS A 56 -9.86 10.12 -2.28
CA HIS A 56 -10.54 11.24 -1.65
C HIS A 56 -11.93 10.82 -1.13
N PRO A 57 -12.29 11.12 0.13
CA PRO A 57 -13.45 10.55 0.80
C PRO A 57 -14.81 10.85 0.17
N THR A 58 -14.93 11.92 -0.61
CA THR A 58 -16.22 12.34 -1.19
C THR A 58 -16.18 12.59 -2.71
N ASN A 59 -14.99 12.75 -3.28
CA ASN A 59 -14.83 13.01 -4.72
C ASN A 59 -13.62 12.27 -5.29
N PRO A 60 -13.80 11.11 -5.94
CA PRO A 60 -12.69 10.31 -6.48
C PRO A 60 -11.77 11.05 -7.46
N SER A 61 -12.26 12.08 -8.17
CA SER A 61 -11.41 12.86 -9.08
C SER A 61 -10.35 13.72 -8.37
N LEU A 62 -10.49 13.90 -7.05
CA LEU A 62 -9.51 14.60 -6.21
C LEU A 62 -8.55 13.65 -5.50
N SER A 63 -8.60 12.35 -5.81
CA SER A 63 -7.67 11.36 -5.30
C SER A 63 -6.23 11.66 -5.73
N LEU A 64 -5.27 11.08 -5.03
CA LEU A 64 -3.85 11.32 -5.27
C LEU A 64 -3.12 9.99 -5.45
N ILE A 65 -2.20 9.95 -6.40
CA ILE A 65 -1.24 8.86 -6.55
C ILE A 65 0.05 9.33 -5.89
N ILE A 66 0.64 8.47 -5.06
CA ILE A 66 1.86 8.79 -4.32
C ILE A 66 2.88 7.71 -4.65
N GLY A 67 3.98 8.09 -5.27
CA GLY A 67 5.05 7.19 -5.67
C GLY A 67 6.38 7.51 -5.00
N THR A 68 7.24 6.53 -4.90
CA THR A 68 8.61 6.71 -4.41
C THR A 68 9.54 7.14 -5.53
N ASP A 69 10.51 7.99 -5.20
CA ASP A 69 11.63 8.34 -6.05
C ASP A 69 12.95 8.16 -5.27
N LYS A 70 13.79 7.24 -5.75
CA LYS A 70 15.09 6.90 -5.15
C LYS A 70 16.26 7.62 -5.84
N ASP A 71 16.00 8.55 -6.76
CA ASP A 71 17.04 9.33 -7.43
C ASP A 71 17.95 10.04 -6.43
N GLU A 72 19.23 10.17 -6.74
CA GLU A 72 20.20 10.78 -5.82
C GLU A 72 20.09 12.29 -5.73
N ASN A 73 19.64 12.93 -6.80
CA ASN A 73 19.58 14.38 -6.92
C ASN A 73 18.20 14.92 -6.49
N TYR A 74 17.15 14.12 -6.67
CA TYR A 74 15.78 14.55 -6.41
C TYR A 74 14.96 13.48 -5.67
N PRO A 75 15.47 12.94 -4.55
CA PRO A 75 14.81 11.85 -3.86
C PRO A 75 13.55 12.31 -3.11
N GLY A 76 12.64 11.37 -2.85
CA GLY A 76 11.49 11.60 -1.99
C GLY A 76 10.23 10.89 -2.44
N LEU A 77 9.09 11.42 -2.01
CA LEU A 77 7.78 11.01 -2.50
C LEU A 77 7.27 12.01 -3.53
N ARG A 78 6.75 11.50 -4.63
CA ARG A 78 6.06 12.25 -5.67
C ARG A 78 4.56 12.11 -5.48
N VAL A 79 3.83 13.22 -5.56
CA VAL A 79 2.37 13.21 -5.48
C VAL A 79 1.82 13.70 -6.81
N TYR A 80 0.90 12.91 -7.38
CA TYR A 80 0.25 13.19 -8.66
C TYR A 80 -1.26 13.31 -8.48
N ASN A 81 -1.89 14.16 -9.27
CA ASN A 81 -3.33 14.22 -9.38
C ASN A 81 -3.88 13.08 -10.27
N MET A 82 -5.18 13.03 -10.45
CA MET A 82 -5.83 12.01 -11.29
C MET A 82 -5.73 12.30 -12.80
N ASP A 83 -5.09 13.39 -13.20
CA ASP A 83 -4.73 13.68 -14.60
C ASP A 83 -3.28 13.25 -14.91
N GLY A 84 -2.53 12.80 -13.89
CA GLY A 84 -1.15 12.36 -14.00
C GLY A 84 -0.12 13.45 -13.72
N ASP A 85 -0.54 14.70 -13.51
CA ASP A 85 0.37 15.81 -13.25
C ASP A 85 0.99 15.71 -11.85
N GLN A 86 2.30 15.97 -11.72
CA GLN A 86 2.95 16.08 -10.43
C GLN A 86 2.52 17.37 -9.73
N VAL A 87 1.88 17.24 -8.57
CA VAL A 87 1.34 18.37 -7.80
C VAL A 87 2.15 18.69 -6.55
N PHE A 88 2.93 17.74 -6.06
CA PHE A 88 3.78 17.94 -4.87
C PHE A 88 4.94 16.95 -4.86
N THR A 89 6.02 17.30 -4.16
CA THR A 89 7.11 16.39 -3.82
C THR A 89 7.60 16.65 -2.40
N THR A 90 7.96 15.61 -1.68
CA THR A 90 8.77 15.77 -0.48
C THR A 90 10.23 15.96 -0.90
N SER A 91 10.95 16.84 -0.22
CA SER A 91 12.40 17.03 -0.42
C SER A 91 13.19 16.19 0.58
N ASN A 92 12.90 14.91 0.64
CA ASN A 92 13.52 13.99 1.60
C ASN A 92 14.64 13.21 0.94
N GLU A 93 15.21 12.31 1.69
CA GLU A 93 16.11 11.29 1.20
C GLU A 93 15.38 10.16 0.45
N LYS A 94 16.12 9.20 -0.10
CA LYS A 94 15.62 8.07 -0.88
C LYS A 94 14.48 7.34 -0.19
N ALA A 95 13.26 7.53 -0.65
CA ALA A 95 12.08 6.78 -0.23
C ALA A 95 12.09 5.40 -0.87
N ASN A 96 11.87 4.35 -0.07
CA ASN A 96 11.89 2.97 -0.58
C ASN A 96 10.49 2.48 -0.93
N ASN A 97 9.71 2.10 0.07
CA ASN A 97 8.32 1.67 -0.11
C ASN A 97 7.38 2.76 0.39
N VAL A 98 6.19 2.82 -0.15
CA VAL A 98 5.15 3.76 0.30
C VAL A 98 3.85 3.02 0.54
N ASP A 99 3.17 3.33 1.64
CA ASP A 99 1.86 2.75 1.95
C ASP A 99 0.97 3.79 2.62
N ILE A 100 -0.34 3.58 2.52
CA ILE A 100 -1.36 4.46 3.08
C ILE A 100 -2.23 3.74 4.10
N ARG A 101 -2.62 4.45 5.16
CA ARG A 101 -3.62 4.02 6.14
C ARG A 101 -4.58 5.15 6.42
N TYR A 102 -5.87 4.83 6.43
CA TYR A 102 -6.95 5.78 6.63
C TYR A 102 -7.35 5.88 8.09
N GLY A 103 -7.72 7.08 8.50
CA GLY A 103 -8.36 7.32 9.78
C GLY A 103 -7.51 7.05 11.02
N MET A 104 -6.18 7.19 10.93
CA MET A 104 -5.30 7.06 12.09
C MET A 104 -5.60 8.13 13.12
N LYS A 105 -5.91 7.71 14.33
CA LYS A 105 -6.21 8.63 15.44
C LYS A 105 -4.93 9.16 16.08
N VAL A 106 -4.81 10.49 16.11
CA VAL A 106 -3.75 11.21 16.81
C VAL A 106 -4.42 12.24 17.72
N GLY A 107 -4.47 11.95 18.99
CA GLY A 107 -5.26 12.73 19.95
C GLY A 107 -6.76 12.65 19.62
N SER A 108 -7.41 13.81 19.48
CA SER A 108 -8.84 13.93 19.10
C SER A 108 -9.07 13.93 17.59
N ASN A 109 -8.03 13.96 16.77
CA ASN A 109 -8.13 14.05 15.33
C ASN A 109 -7.90 12.68 14.68
N ALA A 110 -8.45 12.51 13.47
CA ALA A 110 -8.17 11.37 12.60
C ALA A 110 -7.54 11.88 11.29
N TYR A 111 -6.49 11.21 10.84
CA TYR A 111 -5.75 11.57 9.63
C TYR A 111 -5.57 10.35 8.73
N ASP A 112 -5.60 10.57 7.44
CA ASP A 112 -5.08 9.59 6.49
C ASP A 112 -3.57 9.81 6.42
N ILE A 113 -2.82 8.75 6.66
CA ILE A 113 -1.36 8.82 6.77
C ILE A 113 -0.68 8.01 5.68
N VAL A 114 0.43 8.55 5.20
CA VAL A 114 1.38 7.87 4.31
C VAL A 114 2.65 7.59 5.08
N THR A 115 3.19 6.40 4.92
CA THR A 115 4.46 6.00 5.52
C THR A 115 5.43 5.53 4.45
N THR A 116 6.73 5.79 4.66
CA THR A 116 7.81 5.33 3.78
C THR A 116 9.07 5.02 4.57
N GLY A 117 9.82 4.03 4.15
CA GLY A 117 11.17 3.80 4.66
C GLY A 117 12.15 4.79 4.01
N LEU A 118 12.91 5.52 4.83
CA LEU A 118 13.95 6.44 4.40
C LEU A 118 15.30 5.73 4.48
N ARG A 119 15.92 5.50 3.32
CA ARG A 119 17.06 4.56 3.19
C ARG A 119 18.38 5.08 3.75
N VAL A 120 18.62 6.37 3.69
CA VAL A 120 19.91 6.96 4.12
C VAL A 120 19.97 7.07 5.64
N SER A 121 18.90 7.60 6.25
CA SER A 121 18.82 7.73 7.72
C SER A 121 18.39 6.45 8.43
N ASN A 122 17.88 5.47 7.67
CA ASN A 122 17.32 4.24 8.22
C ASN A 122 16.15 4.51 9.19
N THR A 123 15.28 5.42 8.81
CA THR A 123 14.13 5.87 9.60
C THR A 123 12.82 5.70 8.85
N LEU A 124 11.71 5.89 9.56
CA LEU A 124 10.37 5.90 9.02
C LEU A 124 9.89 7.34 8.79
N GLY A 125 9.61 7.69 7.55
CA GLY A 125 8.85 8.88 7.19
C GLY A 125 7.36 8.67 7.47
N VAL A 126 6.73 9.62 8.15
CA VAL A 126 5.29 9.59 8.45
C VAL A 126 4.67 10.94 8.09
N TYR A 127 3.68 10.91 7.22
CA TYR A 127 3.03 12.11 6.69
C TYR A 127 1.51 11.98 6.81
N ARG A 128 0.81 13.07 7.08
CA ARG A 128 -0.63 13.15 6.82
C ARG A 128 -0.88 13.64 5.40
N VAL A 129 -1.93 13.14 4.78
CA VAL A 129 -2.41 13.66 3.51
C VAL A 129 -3.19 14.96 3.76
N ASP A 130 -2.88 15.99 3.00
CA ASP A 130 -3.69 17.20 2.92
C ASP A 130 -4.33 17.28 1.54
N GLY A 131 -5.57 16.82 1.44
CA GLY A 131 -6.30 16.78 0.17
C GLY A 131 -6.60 18.17 -0.40
N ASN A 132 -6.67 19.22 0.42
CA ASN A 132 -6.94 20.56 -0.05
C ASN A 132 -5.75 21.17 -0.79
N SER A 133 -4.56 21.02 -0.21
CA SER A 133 -3.30 21.49 -0.83
C SER A 133 -2.65 20.43 -1.73
N LYS A 134 -3.24 19.23 -1.82
CA LYS A 134 -2.70 18.08 -2.57
C LYS A 134 -1.25 17.76 -2.17
N SER A 135 -0.96 17.78 -0.88
CA SER A 135 0.40 17.66 -0.34
C SER A 135 0.50 16.64 0.80
N LEU A 136 1.73 16.31 1.15
CA LEU A 136 2.07 15.48 2.30
C LEU A 136 2.73 16.35 3.37
N ILE A 137 2.18 16.32 4.58
CA ILE A 137 2.69 17.09 5.72
C ILE A 137 3.30 16.13 6.71
N SER A 138 4.60 16.27 6.98
CA SER A 138 5.29 15.46 7.98
C SER A 138 4.67 15.64 9.36
N ILE A 139 4.37 14.54 10.03
CA ILE A 139 3.80 14.51 11.38
C ILE A 139 4.65 13.71 12.37
N ALA A 140 5.81 13.24 11.96
CA ALA A 140 6.74 12.60 12.87
C ALA A 140 7.30 13.63 13.85
N ALA A 141 6.98 13.48 15.14
CA ALA A 141 7.47 14.36 16.20
C ALA A 141 8.97 14.14 16.51
N ARG A 142 9.52 13.05 16.05
CA ARG A 142 10.93 12.64 16.18
C ARG A 142 11.25 11.61 15.10
N GLU A 143 12.52 11.38 14.86
CA GLU A 143 12.98 10.27 14.03
C GLU A 143 12.54 8.93 14.64
N ILE A 144 12.02 8.06 13.77
CA ILE A 144 11.62 6.71 14.12
C ILE A 144 12.61 5.77 13.45
N SER A 145 13.62 5.31 14.20
CA SER A 145 14.63 4.37 13.70
C SER A 145 13.99 3.03 13.35
N LEU A 146 14.38 2.45 12.23
CA LEU A 146 13.95 1.11 11.81
C LEU A 146 14.79 -0.01 12.46
N GLY A 147 15.91 0.32 13.10
CA GLY A 147 16.71 -0.61 13.87
C GLY A 147 17.45 -1.68 13.04
N ILE A 148 17.69 -1.41 11.75
CA ILE A 148 18.36 -2.31 10.81
C ILE A 148 19.72 -1.78 10.39
#